data_6d232cd66f628a2bdc59aa0101d9f021
#
_entry.id   6d232cd66f628a2bdc59aa0101d9f021
#
_cell.length_a   1.000
_cell.length_b   1.000
_cell.length_c   1.000
_cell.angle_alpha   90.00
_cell.angle_beta   90.00
_cell.angle_gamma   90.00
#
_symmetry.space_group_name_H-M   'P 1'
#
loop_
_entity.id
_entity.type
_entity.pdbx_description
1 polymer ?
#
loop_
_entity_poly.entity_id
_entity_poly.type
_entity_poly.pdbx_seq_one_letter_code
_entity_poly.pdbx_strand_id
1 'polypeptide(L)'
;IDGLTRHAIARFSHIHFAANKDAVRRLIKSGEQKFRVFNVGAPQLDEIYNKKFREIKQIQRKYNINKLKDYFLIIFHPVTEEFKQNKKNILNLIGALKNFNEKKIWILPNNDAGALEVKNSVISSRDTSSYIFDNLEREDYLGLMKNSKLVIGNSSSGLIESPSFKIPSVNIGNRQKNRLSSISTINCSYKKNDIINSIQRGLSKNFRNKLTTLKNPYGDGKTAERIIKILKDTKITEKILNKYLSY
;
A
#
# COMPACT_ATOMS: atom_id res chain seq x y z
N ILE A 1 0.24 -1.29 -17.46
CA ILE A 1 1.36 -2.21 -17.81
C ILE A 1 1.41 -3.36 -16.81
N ASP A 2 1.53 -3.12 -15.50
CA ASP A 2 1.62 -4.19 -14.47
C ASP A 2 0.51 -5.23 -14.50
N GLY A 3 -0.70 -4.85 -14.88
CA GLY A 3 -1.84 -5.75 -14.95
C GLY A 3 -1.64 -6.83 -16.01
N LEU A 4 -1.30 -6.43 -17.23
CA LEU A 4 -1.05 -7.32 -18.35
C LEU A 4 0.13 -8.26 -18.09
N THR A 5 1.25 -7.70 -17.59
CA THR A 5 2.45 -8.47 -17.24
C THR A 5 2.14 -9.54 -16.20
N ARG A 6 1.38 -9.22 -15.18
CA ARG A 6 0.96 -10.19 -14.15
C ARG A 6 0.11 -11.33 -14.71
N HIS A 7 -0.81 -11.04 -15.65
CA HIS A 7 -1.58 -12.06 -16.32
C HIS A 7 -0.71 -12.97 -17.20
N ALA A 8 0.27 -12.41 -17.92
CA ALA A 8 1.23 -13.19 -18.68
C ALA A 8 2.06 -14.12 -17.79
N ILE A 9 2.65 -13.58 -16.71
CA ILE A 9 3.40 -14.38 -15.73
C ILE A 9 2.56 -15.52 -15.15
N ALA A 10 1.28 -15.27 -14.85
CA ALA A 10 0.39 -16.31 -14.35
C ALA A 10 0.27 -17.48 -15.33
N ARG A 11 0.30 -17.24 -16.66
CA ARG A 11 0.24 -18.32 -17.67
C ARG A 11 1.48 -19.22 -17.64
N PHE A 12 2.65 -18.68 -17.33
CA PHE A 12 3.89 -19.45 -17.27
C PHE A 12 4.10 -20.12 -15.91
N SER A 13 3.43 -19.66 -14.86
CA SER A 13 3.61 -20.19 -13.50
C SER A 13 2.84 -21.48 -13.26
N HIS A 14 3.45 -22.49 -12.67
CA HIS A 14 2.82 -23.79 -12.35
C HIS A 14 2.09 -23.78 -11.01
N ILE A 15 2.53 -22.91 -10.07
CA ILE A 15 1.95 -22.75 -8.73
C ILE A 15 1.76 -21.25 -8.47
N HIS A 16 0.64 -20.89 -7.88
CA HIS A 16 0.29 -19.52 -7.57
C HIS A 16 0.13 -19.31 -6.07
N PHE A 17 0.89 -18.40 -5.52
CA PHE A 17 0.77 -17.95 -4.14
C PHE A 17 0.04 -16.60 -4.11
N ALA A 18 -1.25 -16.65 -3.86
CA ALA A 18 -2.11 -15.47 -3.89
C ALA A 18 -2.14 -14.76 -2.53
N ALA A 19 -2.11 -13.43 -2.56
CA ALA A 19 -2.06 -12.59 -1.36
C ALA A 19 -3.39 -12.51 -0.59
N ASN A 20 -4.51 -12.89 -1.21
CA ASN A 20 -5.84 -12.84 -0.60
C ASN A 20 -6.86 -13.68 -1.39
N LYS A 21 -8.04 -13.88 -0.80
CA LYS A 21 -9.12 -14.68 -1.40
C LYS A 21 -9.64 -14.11 -2.73
N ASP A 22 -9.62 -12.80 -2.93
CA ASP A 22 -10.03 -12.19 -4.20
C ASP A 22 -9.06 -12.51 -5.32
N ALA A 23 -7.75 -12.49 -5.03
CA ALA A 23 -6.73 -12.89 -6.00
C ALA A 23 -6.86 -14.38 -6.39
N VAL A 24 -7.12 -15.26 -5.41
CA VAL A 24 -7.43 -16.68 -5.68
C VAL A 24 -8.61 -16.81 -6.65
N ARG A 25 -9.73 -16.16 -6.34
CA ARG A 25 -10.93 -16.20 -7.15
C ARG A 25 -10.67 -15.72 -8.59
N ARG A 26 -9.91 -14.65 -8.76
CA ARG A 26 -9.53 -14.10 -10.08
C ARG A 26 -8.66 -15.06 -10.87
N LEU A 27 -7.67 -15.69 -10.24
CA LEU A 27 -6.81 -16.70 -10.89
C LEU A 27 -7.65 -17.88 -11.38
N ILE A 28 -8.51 -18.44 -10.54
CA ILE A 28 -9.39 -19.55 -10.92
C ILE A 28 -10.33 -19.13 -12.06
N LYS A 29 -10.96 -17.95 -11.94
CA LYS A 29 -11.86 -17.42 -12.99
C LYS A 29 -11.13 -17.15 -14.30
N SER A 30 -9.83 -16.89 -14.26
CA SER A 30 -9.01 -16.72 -15.48
C SER A 30 -8.50 -18.04 -16.07
N GLY A 31 -8.96 -19.19 -15.58
CA GLY A 31 -8.64 -20.51 -16.09
C GLY A 31 -7.49 -21.23 -15.38
N GLU A 32 -7.00 -20.72 -14.25
CA GLU A 32 -5.99 -21.45 -13.48
C GLU A 32 -6.65 -22.61 -12.69
N GLN A 33 -6.03 -23.78 -12.73
CA GLN A 33 -6.54 -24.96 -12.04
C GLN A 33 -6.50 -24.76 -10.52
N LYS A 34 -7.61 -25.02 -9.83
CA LYS A 34 -7.78 -24.73 -8.40
C LYS A 34 -6.67 -25.29 -7.51
N PHE A 35 -6.16 -26.49 -7.82
CA PHE A 35 -5.12 -27.15 -7.03
C PHE A 35 -3.73 -26.47 -7.11
N ARG A 36 -3.54 -25.56 -8.07
CA ARG A 36 -2.32 -24.77 -8.26
C ARG A 36 -2.36 -23.44 -7.54
N VAL A 37 -3.51 -23.03 -6.98
CA VAL A 37 -3.72 -21.69 -6.44
C VAL A 37 -3.94 -21.72 -4.95
N PHE A 38 -3.01 -21.12 -4.19
CA PHE A 38 -3.00 -21.12 -2.74
C PHE A 38 -3.15 -19.70 -2.18
N ASN A 39 -4.06 -19.51 -1.23
CA ASN A 39 -4.15 -18.27 -0.48
C ASN A 39 -3.14 -18.30 0.67
N VAL A 40 -2.03 -17.63 0.51
CA VAL A 40 -0.94 -17.63 1.50
C VAL A 40 -0.82 -16.34 2.29
N GLY A 41 -1.41 -15.25 1.80
CA GLY A 41 -1.24 -13.91 2.35
C GLY A 41 -0.19 -13.11 1.58
N ALA A 42 -0.01 -11.85 1.99
CA ALA A 42 0.96 -10.92 1.38
C ALA A 42 2.28 -10.98 2.15
N PRO A 43 3.41 -11.36 1.51
CA PRO A 43 4.69 -11.61 2.19
C PRO A 43 5.24 -10.39 2.92
N GLN A 44 4.97 -9.17 2.44
CA GLN A 44 5.40 -7.94 3.12
C GLN A 44 4.77 -7.74 4.51
N LEU A 45 3.73 -8.50 4.86
CA LEU A 45 3.13 -8.45 6.20
C LEU A 45 3.92 -9.25 7.23
N ASP A 46 4.73 -10.22 6.78
CA ASP A 46 5.50 -11.07 7.69
C ASP A 46 6.48 -10.22 8.53
N GLU A 47 7.07 -9.17 7.94
CA GLU A 47 7.93 -8.23 8.64
C GLU A 47 7.19 -7.45 9.73
N ILE A 48 5.94 -7.04 9.46
CA ILE A 48 5.11 -6.28 10.40
C ILE A 48 4.77 -7.14 11.63
N TYR A 49 4.32 -8.36 11.40
CA TYR A 49 3.94 -9.27 12.49
C TYR A 49 5.16 -9.81 13.26
N ASN A 50 6.33 -9.92 12.61
CA ASN A 50 7.60 -10.22 13.25
C ASN A 50 8.26 -8.99 13.90
N LYS A 51 7.54 -7.85 13.95
CA LYS A 51 7.99 -6.58 14.57
C LYS A 51 9.32 -6.05 14.00
N LYS A 52 9.60 -6.32 12.73
CA LYS A 52 10.77 -5.78 12.03
C LYS A 52 10.53 -4.33 11.59
N PHE A 53 10.41 -3.44 12.57
CA PHE A 53 10.29 -2.01 12.36
C PHE A 53 10.98 -1.24 13.48
N ARG A 54 11.54 -0.08 13.13
CA ARG A 54 12.28 0.76 14.07
C ARG A 54 11.31 1.61 14.91
N GLU A 55 11.68 1.79 16.17
CA GLU A 55 10.90 2.65 17.08
C GLU A 55 11.03 4.14 16.70
N ILE A 56 9.95 4.90 16.89
CA ILE A 56 9.85 6.30 16.45
C ILE A 56 10.96 7.20 16.97
N LYS A 57 11.42 6.98 18.22
CA LYS A 57 12.52 7.75 18.81
C LYS A 57 13.85 7.55 18.08
N GLN A 58 14.13 6.34 17.59
CA GLN A 58 15.34 6.03 16.83
C GLN A 58 15.25 6.66 15.42
N ILE A 59 14.08 6.62 14.79
CA ILE A 59 13.83 7.26 13.49
C ILE A 59 14.04 8.78 13.62
N GLN A 60 13.48 9.40 14.66
CA GLN A 60 13.65 10.83 14.92
C GLN A 60 15.12 11.21 15.04
N ARG A 61 15.92 10.44 15.77
CA ARG A 61 17.38 10.67 15.91
C ARG A 61 18.10 10.49 14.58
N LYS A 62 17.82 9.40 13.86
CA LYS A 62 18.47 9.05 12.59
C LYS A 62 18.28 10.13 11.52
N TYR A 63 17.10 10.72 11.46
CA TYR A 63 16.72 11.68 10.42
C TYR A 63 16.62 13.13 10.91
N ASN A 64 17.08 13.42 12.13
CA ASN A 64 17.01 14.76 12.73
C ASN A 64 15.59 15.38 12.71
N ILE A 65 14.58 14.55 13.01
CA ILE A 65 13.18 14.98 13.02
C ILE A 65 12.80 15.39 14.44
N ASN A 66 12.62 16.67 14.68
CA ASN A 66 12.22 17.16 16.00
C ASN A 66 10.73 16.89 16.29
N LYS A 67 10.45 16.27 17.45
CA LYS A 67 9.09 16.09 18.03
C LYS A 67 8.04 15.64 17.00
N LEU A 68 8.24 14.46 16.42
CA LEU A 68 7.27 13.84 15.50
C LEU A 68 6.14 13.18 16.32
N LYS A 69 5.10 13.94 16.66
CA LYS A 69 3.97 13.44 17.44
C LYS A 69 2.74 13.16 16.57
N ASP A 70 2.29 14.15 15.85
CA ASP A 70 1.08 14.09 15.03
C ASP A 70 1.45 14.35 13.57
N TYR A 71 1.35 13.33 12.73
CA TYR A 71 1.76 13.46 11.33
C TYR A 71 0.99 12.54 10.39
N PHE A 72 1.00 12.91 9.14
CA PHE A 72 0.57 12.10 8.01
C PHE A 72 1.78 11.48 7.31
N LEU A 73 1.70 10.22 6.96
CA LEU A 73 2.65 9.57 6.05
C LEU A 73 2.08 9.63 4.63
N ILE A 74 2.78 10.29 3.72
CA ILE A 74 2.24 10.63 2.41
C ILE A 74 3.10 9.98 1.32
N ILE A 75 2.46 9.18 0.46
CA ILE A 75 3.10 8.49 -0.66
C ILE A 75 2.20 8.61 -1.89
N PHE A 76 2.59 9.46 -2.83
CA PHE A 76 1.83 9.68 -4.05
C PHE A 76 2.68 9.39 -5.28
N HIS A 77 2.29 8.40 -6.05
CA HIS A 77 2.95 8.01 -7.29
C HIS A 77 2.21 8.60 -8.50
N PRO A 78 2.93 8.92 -9.59
CA PRO A 78 2.28 9.24 -10.84
C PRO A 78 1.50 8.03 -11.36
N VAL A 79 0.50 8.30 -12.18
CA VAL A 79 -0.26 7.27 -12.91
C VAL A 79 0.04 7.46 -14.39
N THR A 80 0.65 6.45 -15.00
CA THR A 80 1.13 6.53 -16.40
C THR A 80 -0.02 6.81 -17.36
N GLU A 81 -1.17 6.18 -17.13
CA GLU A 81 -2.37 6.36 -17.94
C GLU A 81 -3.00 7.77 -17.78
N GLU A 82 -2.68 8.46 -16.69
CA GLU A 82 -3.17 9.80 -16.35
C GLU A 82 -2.05 10.87 -16.42
N PHE A 83 -1.00 10.64 -17.22
CA PHE A 83 0.22 11.45 -17.25
C PHE A 83 -0.05 12.97 -17.31
N LYS A 84 -0.95 13.42 -18.20
CA LYS A 84 -1.30 14.84 -18.36
C LYS A 84 -1.96 15.48 -17.14
N GLN A 85 -2.47 14.66 -16.22
CA GLN A 85 -3.20 15.11 -15.02
C GLN A 85 -2.35 15.02 -13.74
N ASN A 86 -1.20 14.36 -13.78
CA ASN A 86 -0.37 14.10 -12.59
C ASN A 86 -0.05 15.38 -11.82
N LYS A 87 0.33 16.46 -12.52
CA LYS A 87 0.60 17.77 -11.88
C LYS A 87 -0.63 18.34 -11.17
N LYS A 88 -1.78 18.36 -11.82
CA LYS A 88 -3.03 18.84 -11.23
C LYS A 88 -3.41 17.99 -10.01
N ASN A 89 -3.26 16.67 -10.12
CA ASN A 89 -3.63 15.74 -9.07
C ASN A 89 -2.76 15.92 -7.81
N ILE A 90 -1.43 16.04 -7.97
CA ILE A 90 -0.53 16.31 -6.84
C ILE A 90 -0.76 17.69 -6.22
N LEU A 91 -1.00 18.72 -7.01
CA LEU A 91 -1.30 20.07 -6.52
C LEU A 91 -2.61 20.12 -5.72
N ASN A 92 -3.63 19.36 -6.12
CA ASN A 92 -4.87 19.21 -5.35
C ASN A 92 -4.61 18.56 -3.98
N LEU A 93 -3.77 17.51 -3.92
CA LEU A 93 -3.38 16.89 -2.66
C LEU A 93 -2.62 17.88 -1.78
N ILE A 94 -1.60 18.56 -2.31
CA ILE A 94 -0.82 19.56 -1.57
C ILE A 94 -1.76 20.66 -1.05
N GLY A 95 -2.66 21.16 -1.89
CA GLY A 95 -3.64 22.17 -1.50
C GLY A 95 -4.62 21.69 -0.43
N ALA A 96 -4.99 20.41 -0.43
CA ALA A 96 -5.83 19.81 0.60
C ALA A 96 -5.09 19.73 1.95
N LEU A 97 -3.82 19.32 1.93
CA LEU A 97 -3.00 19.17 3.14
C LEU A 97 -2.72 20.48 3.88
N LYS A 98 -2.80 21.63 3.21
CA LYS A 98 -2.68 22.96 3.84
C LYS A 98 -3.81 23.28 4.86
N ASN A 99 -4.91 22.51 4.85
CA ASN A 99 -6.01 22.66 5.82
C ASN A 99 -5.75 21.91 7.14
N PHE A 100 -4.59 21.29 7.30
CA PHE A 100 -4.26 20.45 8.46
C PHE A 100 -2.94 20.86 9.08
N ASN A 101 -2.90 20.94 10.40
CA ASN A 101 -1.71 21.35 11.18
C ASN A 101 -0.72 20.21 11.43
N GLU A 102 -1.13 18.95 11.18
CA GLU A 102 -0.27 17.80 11.33
C GLU A 102 0.98 17.91 10.46
N LYS A 103 2.12 17.42 10.95
CA LYS A 103 3.34 17.31 10.16
C LYS A 103 3.14 16.38 8.95
N LYS A 104 3.85 16.64 7.88
CA LYS A 104 3.76 15.88 6.62
C LYS A 104 5.09 15.16 6.39
N ILE A 105 5.06 13.85 6.45
CA ILE A 105 6.20 13.00 6.07
C ILE A 105 5.95 12.50 4.66
N TRP A 106 6.68 13.05 3.72
CA TRP A 106 6.60 12.68 2.32
C TRP A 106 7.64 11.63 1.96
N ILE A 107 7.21 10.55 1.34
CA ILE A 107 8.08 9.65 0.60
C ILE A 107 7.86 9.93 -0.88
N LEU A 108 8.92 10.33 -1.56
CA LEU A 108 8.86 10.69 -2.97
C LEU A 108 8.53 9.48 -3.85
N PRO A 109 7.93 9.71 -5.03
CA PRO A 109 7.56 8.63 -5.92
C PRO A 109 8.79 7.87 -6.45
N ASN A 110 8.54 6.63 -6.90
CA ASN A 110 9.47 5.87 -7.73
C ASN A 110 9.74 6.56 -9.08
N ASN A 111 10.52 5.91 -9.95
CA ASN A 111 10.93 6.46 -11.24
C ASN A 111 9.91 6.20 -12.38
N ASP A 112 8.62 6.00 -12.08
CA ASP A 112 7.57 5.88 -13.10
C ASP A 112 7.43 7.18 -13.91
N ALA A 113 6.89 7.08 -15.13
CA ALA A 113 6.66 8.25 -15.99
C ALA A 113 5.81 9.31 -15.27
N GLY A 114 6.31 10.55 -15.21
CA GLY A 114 5.70 11.65 -14.45
C GLY A 114 6.21 11.81 -13.02
N ALA A 115 7.14 10.98 -12.57
CA ALA A 115 7.69 11.06 -11.20
C ALA A 115 8.40 12.38 -10.93
N LEU A 116 9.15 12.90 -11.89
CA LEU A 116 9.89 14.17 -11.76
C LEU A 116 8.92 15.34 -11.49
N GLU A 117 7.79 15.39 -12.19
CA GLU A 117 6.79 16.43 -12.00
C GLU A 117 6.14 16.38 -10.61
N VAL A 118 5.82 15.19 -10.13
CA VAL A 118 5.31 14.98 -8.76
C VAL A 118 6.35 15.38 -7.72
N LYS A 119 7.60 14.93 -7.89
CA LYS A 119 8.74 15.25 -7.02
C LYS A 119 8.96 16.76 -6.92
N ASN A 120 9.07 17.45 -8.05
CA ASN A 120 9.27 18.89 -8.10
C ASN A 120 8.12 19.66 -7.45
N SER A 121 6.87 19.23 -7.64
CA SER A 121 5.70 19.84 -7.02
C SER A 121 5.74 19.72 -5.50
N VAL A 122 6.14 18.56 -4.96
CA VAL A 122 6.28 18.33 -3.51
C VAL A 122 7.41 19.18 -2.94
N ILE A 123 8.58 19.19 -3.57
CA ILE A 123 9.76 19.94 -3.12
C ILE A 123 9.46 21.44 -3.11
N SER A 124 8.86 21.97 -4.19
CA SER A 124 8.53 23.41 -4.30
C SER A 124 7.46 23.87 -3.32
N SER A 125 6.65 22.95 -2.81
CA SER A 125 5.60 23.25 -1.82
C SER A 125 5.99 22.97 -0.37
N ARG A 126 7.28 22.66 -0.13
CA ARG A 126 7.81 22.36 1.21
C ARG A 126 7.59 23.57 2.14
N ASP A 127 7.10 23.26 3.33
CA ASP A 127 6.96 24.19 4.44
C ASP A 127 7.69 23.66 5.69
N THR A 128 7.67 24.41 6.80
CA THR A 128 8.32 24.05 8.07
C THR A 128 7.70 22.82 8.74
N SER A 129 6.50 22.42 8.30
CA SER A 129 5.81 21.22 8.80
C SER A 129 6.11 19.96 8.00
N SER A 130 6.90 20.08 6.91
CA SER A 130 7.13 19.01 5.93
C SER A 130 8.53 18.45 6.01
N TYR A 131 8.63 17.13 6.07
CA TYR A 131 9.85 16.35 5.93
C TYR A 131 9.73 15.52 4.65
N ILE A 132 10.74 15.57 3.79
CA ILE A 132 10.72 14.95 2.46
C ILE A 132 11.88 13.98 2.36
N PHE A 133 11.59 12.74 1.97
CA PHE A 133 12.56 11.67 1.78
C PHE A 133 12.44 11.10 0.38
N ASP A 134 13.57 10.92 -0.31
CA ASP A 134 13.60 10.20 -1.59
C ASP A 134 13.24 8.74 -1.41
N ASN A 135 13.80 8.12 -0.37
CA ASN A 135 13.53 6.74 0.04
C ASN A 135 13.82 6.58 1.53
N LEU A 136 13.29 5.53 2.13
CA LEU A 136 13.56 5.14 3.51
C LEU A 136 13.88 3.64 3.57
N GLU A 137 14.70 3.25 4.52
CA GLU A 137 14.83 1.85 4.87
C GLU A 137 13.48 1.26 5.26
N ARG A 138 13.25 0.03 4.91
CA ARG A 138 11.97 -0.65 5.12
C ARG A 138 11.51 -0.60 6.58
N GLU A 139 12.42 -0.82 7.51
CA GLU A 139 12.14 -0.79 8.96
C GLU A 139 11.72 0.60 9.44
N ASP A 140 12.34 1.65 8.90
CA ASP A 140 12.02 3.04 9.22
C ASP A 140 10.65 3.44 8.66
N TYR A 141 10.40 3.05 7.43
CA TYR A 141 9.11 3.25 6.77
C TYR A 141 7.96 2.62 7.56
N LEU A 142 8.11 1.36 7.97
CA LEU A 142 7.10 0.66 8.77
C LEU A 142 6.92 1.29 10.15
N GLY A 143 8.02 1.73 10.78
CA GLY A 143 7.97 2.44 12.04
C GLY A 143 7.25 3.79 11.94
N LEU A 144 7.46 4.55 10.86
CA LEU A 144 6.70 5.77 10.55
C LEU A 144 5.23 5.45 10.28
N MET A 145 4.92 4.40 9.52
CA MET A 145 3.53 4.02 9.26
C MET A 145 2.78 3.68 10.54
N LYS A 146 3.37 2.84 11.41
CA LYS A 146 2.79 2.43 12.70
C LYS A 146 2.38 3.61 13.58
N ASN A 147 3.16 4.69 13.56
CA ASN A 147 2.96 5.85 14.42
C ASN A 147 2.26 7.03 13.73
N SER A 148 1.90 6.91 12.45
CA SER A 148 1.21 7.97 11.72
C SER A 148 -0.27 8.08 12.12
N LYS A 149 -0.84 9.27 11.96
CA LYS A 149 -2.30 9.44 12.10
C LYS A 149 -3.05 8.90 10.89
N LEU A 150 -2.50 9.10 9.70
CA LEU A 150 -3.06 8.63 8.44
C LEU A 150 -1.93 8.29 7.47
N VAL A 151 -2.18 7.31 6.61
CA VAL A 151 -1.43 7.11 5.36
C VAL A 151 -2.25 7.74 4.24
N ILE A 152 -1.66 8.67 3.48
CA ILE A 152 -2.36 9.44 2.44
C ILE A 152 -1.65 9.26 1.10
N GLY A 153 -2.40 9.07 0.04
CA GLY A 153 -1.88 9.01 -1.33
C GLY A 153 -2.46 7.87 -2.13
N ASN A 154 -1.67 7.27 -3.02
CA ASN A 154 -2.13 6.20 -3.89
C ASN A 154 -1.19 4.98 -3.90
N SER A 155 -0.36 4.85 -2.86
CA SER A 155 0.49 3.67 -2.67
C SER A 155 -0.33 2.45 -2.26
N SER A 156 0.07 1.26 -2.73
CA SER A 156 -0.53 0.00 -2.30
C SER A 156 -0.31 -0.30 -0.81
N SER A 157 0.68 0.32 -0.20
CA SER A 157 0.95 0.14 1.24
C SER A 157 -0.19 0.65 2.13
N GLY A 158 -0.92 1.68 1.67
CA GLY A 158 -2.14 2.15 2.34
C GLY A 158 -3.28 1.12 2.34
N LEU A 159 -3.27 0.14 1.42
CA LEU A 159 -4.27 -0.92 1.35
C LEU A 159 -3.79 -2.22 2.02
N ILE A 160 -2.51 -2.54 1.87
CA ILE A 160 -1.95 -3.84 2.25
C ILE A 160 -1.35 -3.80 3.65
N GLU A 161 -0.56 -2.78 3.98
CA GLU A 161 0.27 -2.73 5.19
C GLU A 161 -0.40 -1.95 6.34
N SER A 162 -0.95 -0.77 6.06
CA SER A 162 -1.56 0.08 7.08
C SER A 162 -2.69 -0.59 7.88
N PRO A 163 -3.49 -1.51 7.29
CA PRO A 163 -4.50 -2.24 8.06
C PRO A 163 -3.91 -3.09 9.20
N SER A 164 -2.69 -3.62 9.04
CA SER A 164 -2.03 -4.41 10.11
C SER A 164 -1.67 -3.56 11.33
N PHE A 165 -1.43 -2.28 11.13
CA PHE A 165 -1.24 -1.31 12.22
C PHE A 165 -2.53 -0.64 12.68
N LYS A 166 -3.68 -0.97 12.07
CA LYS A 166 -4.98 -0.32 12.31
C LYS A 166 -4.94 1.19 12.04
N ILE A 167 -4.08 1.61 11.12
CA ILE A 167 -3.94 3.00 10.70
C ILE A 167 -4.88 3.24 9.51
N PRO A 168 -5.74 4.28 9.57
CA PRO A 168 -6.57 4.64 8.44
C PRO A 168 -5.73 5.06 7.23
N SER A 169 -6.21 4.77 6.03
CA SER A 169 -5.59 5.27 4.80
C SER A 169 -6.59 6.02 3.93
N VAL A 170 -6.15 7.12 3.33
CA VAL A 170 -6.88 7.86 2.30
C VAL A 170 -6.26 7.53 0.96
N ASN A 171 -6.97 6.71 0.18
CA ASN A 171 -6.54 6.28 -1.15
C ASN A 171 -7.12 7.21 -2.20
N ILE A 172 -6.25 7.96 -2.88
CA ILE A 172 -6.62 9.02 -3.80
C ILE A 172 -6.55 8.52 -5.24
N GLY A 173 -7.65 8.67 -5.97
CA GLY A 173 -7.73 8.36 -7.40
C GLY A 173 -7.78 6.88 -7.73
N ASN A 174 -7.34 6.54 -8.95
CA ASN A 174 -7.66 5.26 -9.59
C ASN A 174 -6.54 4.21 -9.55
N ARG A 175 -5.32 4.57 -9.11
CA ARG A 175 -4.14 3.66 -9.16
C ARG A 175 -4.39 2.32 -8.47
N GLN A 176 -5.18 2.31 -7.41
CA GLN A 176 -5.51 1.10 -6.67
C GLN A 176 -6.90 0.53 -7.00
N LYS A 177 -7.55 1.01 -8.06
CA LYS A 177 -8.86 0.54 -8.50
C LYS A 177 -8.85 -1.00 -8.69
N ASN A 178 -9.93 -1.64 -8.29
CA ASN A 178 -10.10 -3.10 -8.35
C ASN A 178 -9.18 -3.93 -7.43
N ARG A 179 -8.41 -3.31 -6.54
CA ARG A 179 -7.73 -4.04 -5.46
C ARG A 179 -8.64 -4.21 -4.25
N LEU A 180 -8.47 -5.32 -3.55
CA LEU A 180 -9.17 -5.54 -2.29
C LEU A 180 -8.81 -4.42 -1.30
N SER A 181 -9.82 -3.80 -0.70
CA SER A 181 -9.65 -2.78 0.32
C SER A 181 -10.24 -3.25 1.65
N SER A 182 -9.60 -2.88 2.75
CA SER A 182 -10.15 -3.06 4.09
C SER A 182 -11.05 -1.88 4.47
N ILE A 183 -11.77 -2.01 5.59
CA ILE A 183 -12.58 -0.90 6.14
C ILE A 183 -11.72 0.30 6.59
N SER A 184 -10.40 0.13 6.75
CA SER A 184 -9.48 1.22 7.07
C SER A 184 -9.18 2.13 5.87
N THR A 185 -9.51 1.71 4.65
CA THR A 185 -9.23 2.48 3.44
C THR A 185 -10.42 3.34 3.04
N ILE A 186 -10.19 4.64 2.96
CA ILE A 186 -11.15 5.63 2.46
C ILE A 186 -10.74 5.99 1.05
N ASN A 187 -11.53 5.60 0.06
CA ASN A 187 -11.29 5.96 -1.34
C ASN A 187 -11.89 7.33 -1.65
N CYS A 188 -11.15 8.18 -2.35
CA CYS A 188 -11.64 9.48 -2.80
C CYS A 188 -11.13 9.83 -4.20
N SER A 189 -11.76 10.84 -4.82
CA SER A 189 -11.33 11.39 -6.09
C SER A 189 -10.08 12.29 -5.89
N TYR A 190 -9.54 12.81 -7.01
CA TYR A 190 -8.45 13.79 -6.97
C TYR A 190 -8.93 15.22 -6.62
N LYS A 191 -10.22 15.46 -6.40
CA LYS A 191 -10.74 16.79 -6.05
C LYS A 191 -10.28 17.18 -4.65
N LYS A 192 -9.78 18.40 -4.50
CA LYS A 192 -9.28 18.93 -3.22
C LYS A 192 -10.27 18.73 -2.06
N ASN A 193 -11.55 19.05 -2.26
CA ASN A 193 -12.57 18.93 -1.20
C ASN A 193 -12.84 17.48 -0.81
N ASP A 194 -12.82 16.54 -1.78
CA ASP A 194 -12.99 15.10 -1.50
C ASP A 194 -11.83 14.57 -0.66
N ILE A 195 -10.61 15.03 -0.94
CA ILE A 195 -9.42 14.69 -0.16
C ILE A 195 -9.55 15.24 1.28
N ILE A 196 -9.93 16.52 1.44
CA ILE A 196 -10.15 17.14 2.77
C ILE A 196 -11.16 16.34 3.59
N ASN A 197 -12.34 16.07 3.02
CA ASN A 197 -13.41 15.33 3.69
C ASN A 197 -12.95 13.90 4.07
N SER A 198 -12.17 13.26 3.23
CA SER A 198 -11.64 11.92 3.48
C SER A 198 -10.59 11.90 4.61
N ILE A 199 -9.73 12.91 4.67
CA ILE A 199 -8.79 13.08 5.77
C ILE A 199 -9.54 13.32 7.08
N GLN A 200 -10.50 14.23 7.12
CA GLN A 200 -11.34 14.51 8.29
C GLN A 200 -12.05 13.25 8.78
N ARG A 201 -12.64 12.48 7.85
CA ARG A 201 -13.26 11.19 8.16
C ARG A 201 -12.28 10.21 8.80
N GLY A 202 -11.07 10.07 8.23
CA GLY A 202 -10.03 9.17 8.76
C GLY A 202 -9.50 9.58 10.14
N LEU A 203 -9.52 10.89 10.45
CA LEU A 203 -9.14 11.42 11.75
C LEU A 203 -10.24 11.26 12.80
N SER A 204 -11.50 11.07 12.40
CA SER A 204 -12.62 11.02 13.31
C SER A 204 -12.52 9.83 14.30
N LYS A 205 -12.90 10.07 15.56
CA LYS A 205 -12.92 9.04 16.62
C LYS A 205 -13.80 7.85 16.23
N ASN A 206 -14.96 8.13 15.63
CA ASN A 206 -15.90 7.09 15.20
C ASN A 206 -15.28 6.15 14.16
N PHE A 207 -14.59 6.69 13.15
CA PHE A 207 -13.92 5.86 12.14
C PHE A 207 -12.80 5.02 12.75
N ARG A 208 -11.96 5.62 13.60
CA ARG A 208 -10.83 4.93 14.25
C ARG A 208 -11.26 3.82 15.19
N ASN A 209 -12.35 4.02 15.91
CA ASN A 209 -12.91 2.99 16.80
C ASN A 209 -13.31 1.72 16.04
N LYS A 210 -13.79 1.85 14.79
CA LYS A 210 -14.13 0.69 13.94
C LYS A 210 -12.90 -0.14 13.55
N LEU A 211 -11.70 0.41 13.66
CA LEU A 211 -10.48 -0.28 13.28
C LEU A 211 -9.88 -1.13 14.41
N THR A 212 -10.35 -0.99 15.64
CA THR A 212 -9.81 -1.71 16.80
C THR A 212 -9.87 -3.24 16.65
N THR A 213 -10.90 -3.74 16.00
CA THR A 213 -11.13 -5.17 15.73
C THR A 213 -10.75 -5.59 14.31
N LEU A 214 -10.17 -4.68 13.52
CA LEU A 214 -9.83 -4.94 12.13
C LEU A 214 -8.85 -6.10 12.00
N LYS A 215 -9.20 -7.07 11.15
CA LYS A 215 -8.29 -8.09 10.62
C LYS A 215 -7.87 -7.72 9.21
N ASN A 216 -6.57 -7.78 8.94
CA ASN A 216 -6.05 -7.44 7.62
C ASN A 216 -6.48 -8.51 6.59
N PRO A 217 -7.19 -8.14 5.51
CA PRO A 217 -7.64 -9.11 4.50
C PRO A 217 -6.50 -9.69 3.66
N TYR A 218 -5.31 -9.13 3.77
CA TYR A 218 -4.11 -9.59 3.08
C TYR A 218 -3.27 -10.59 3.87
N GLY A 219 -3.65 -10.90 5.13
CA GLY A 219 -2.99 -11.95 5.90
C GLY A 219 -2.60 -11.54 7.31
N ASP A 220 -1.85 -12.43 7.95
CA ASP A 220 -1.54 -12.44 9.38
C ASP A 220 -0.03 -12.60 9.67
N GLY A 221 0.83 -12.39 8.67
CA GLY A 221 2.28 -12.45 8.82
C GLY A 221 2.90 -13.86 8.82
N LYS A 222 2.20 -14.85 8.31
CA LYS A 222 2.69 -16.23 8.17
C LYS A 222 2.79 -16.68 6.71
N THR A 223 3.08 -15.75 5.82
CA THR A 223 3.09 -16.04 4.38
C THR A 223 4.24 -16.93 3.97
N ALA A 224 5.46 -16.61 4.42
CA ALA A 224 6.65 -17.41 4.12
C ALA A 224 6.54 -18.84 4.67
N GLU A 225 6.03 -18.99 5.90
CA GLU A 225 5.79 -20.30 6.52
C GLU A 225 4.83 -21.17 5.68
N ARG A 226 3.72 -20.57 5.22
CA ARG A 226 2.75 -21.26 4.35
C ARG A 226 3.35 -21.65 3.01
N ILE A 227 4.10 -20.76 2.38
CA ILE A 227 4.76 -21.04 1.09
C ILE A 227 5.75 -22.19 1.23
N ILE A 228 6.60 -22.17 2.25
CA ILE A 228 7.59 -23.24 2.49
C ILE A 228 6.89 -24.58 2.71
N LYS A 229 5.84 -24.60 3.52
CA LYS A 229 5.06 -25.81 3.74
C LYS A 229 4.48 -26.37 2.44
N ILE A 230 3.81 -25.53 1.64
CA ILE A 230 3.23 -25.94 0.36
C ILE A 230 4.31 -26.48 -0.58
N LEU A 231 5.46 -25.81 -0.68
CA LEU A 231 6.56 -26.26 -1.54
C LEU A 231 7.13 -27.60 -1.09
N LYS A 232 7.30 -27.84 0.21
CA LYS A 232 7.78 -29.12 0.75
C LYS A 232 6.78 -30.25 0.49
N ASP A 233 5.49 -29.98 0.59
CA ASP A 233 4.43 -30.95 0.40
C ASP A 233 4.10 -31.21 -1.08
N THR A 234 4.57 -30.36 -1.99
CA THR A 234 4.30 -30.44 -3.43
C THR A 234 5.26 -31.45 -4.08
N LYS A 235 4.71 -32.59 -4.52
CA LYS A 235 5.46 -33.56 -5.33
C LYS A 235 5.47 -33.10 -6.78
N ILE A 236 6.64 -33.11 -7.40
CA ILE A 236 6.80 -32.84 -8.84
C ILE A 236 6.33 -34.07 -9.61
N THR A 237 5.11 -34.01 -10.12
CA THR A 237 4.44 -35.07 -10.87
C THR A 237 4.06 -34.54 -12.24
N GLU A 238 3.73 -35.44 -13.19
CA GLU A 238 3.18 -35.04 -14.49
C GLU A 238 1.97 -34.09 -14.37
N LYS A 239 1.13 -34.26 -13.35
CA LYS A 239 0.00 -33.37 -13.06
C LYS A 239 0.45 -31.93 -12.75
N ILE A 240 1.59 -31.74 -12.10
CA ILE A 240 2.16 -30.40 -11.87
C ILE A 240 2.82 -29.87 -13.13
N LEU A 241 3.61 -30.70 -13.82
CA LEU A 241 4.37 -30.32 -15.01
C LEU A 241 3.45 -29.99 -16.21
N ASN A 242 2.42 -30.79 -16.41
CA ASN A 242 1.46 -30.59 -17.50
C ASN A 242 0.40 -29.58 -17.06
N LYS A 243 0.58 -28.33 -17.45
CA LYS A 243 -0.36 -27.26 -17.12
C LYS A 243 -1.40 -27.08 -18.22
N TYR A 244 -2.66 -27.18 -17.84
CA TYR A 244 -3.82 -26.89 -18.70
C TYR A 244 -4.64 -25.75 -18.10
N LEU A 245 -5.33 -25.00 -18.97
CA LEU A 245 -6.32 -24.04 -18.51
C LEU A 245 -7.65 -24.77 -18.28
N SER A 246 -8.32 -24.46 -17.17
CA SER A 246 -9.67 -24.94 -16.89
C SER A 246 -10.67 -23.84 -17.22
N TYR A 247 -11.54 -24.12 -18.16
CA TYR A 247 -12.65 -23.25 -18.58
C TYR A 247 -13.93 -23.67 -17.89
#